data_366295801a55541b9701236d11abbff2
#
_entry.id   366295801a55541b9701236d11abbff2
#
_cell.length_a   1.000
_cell.length_b   1.000
_cell.length_c   1.000
_cell.angle_alpha   90.00
_cell.angle_beta   90.00
_cell.angle_gamma   90.00
#
_symmetry.space_group_name_H-M   'P 1'
#
loop_
_entity.id
_entity.type
_entity.pdbx_description
1 polymer ?
#
loop_
_entity_poly.entity_id
_entity_poly.type
_entity_poly.pdbx_seq_one_letter_code
_entity_poly.pdbx_strand_id
1 'polypeptide(L)'
;MSSMVTEQHREELSTGARQLGVELSEGQREQLLAYLALLIKWNKAYNLTAVRTPDEMVSRHLLDSLSILAHLGDAQRWLDVGSGGGMPGIPLAIMFPEKHIATLDSNGKKTRFQTQVKLELGLVNLQVIHSRAEAFVPEQPFDGIVSRAFSSLHDFAHWTRHLGDSDTRWLAMKGLHPADELVALPADFHLDSEHALAVPGCQGQRHLLILRRTA
;
A
#
# COMPACT_ATOMS: atom_id res chain seq x y z
N MET A 1 13.01 14.81 -24.48
CA MET A 1 12.15 13.66 -24.09
C MET A 1 11.07 14.23 -23.17
N SER A 2 9.80 14.19 -23.59
CA SER A 2 8.69 14.67 -22.73
C SER A 2 8.68 13.80 -21.46
N SER A 3 8.83 14.41 -20.30
CA SER A 3 8.75 13.71 -19.02
C SER A 3 7.38 13.05 -18.93
N MET A 4 7.31 11.75 -18.63
CA MET A 4 6.02 11.04 -18.41
C MET A 4 5.28 11.56 -17.19
N VAL A 5 5.99 12.27 -16.32
CA VAL A 5 5.46 13.00 -15.17
C VAL A 5 5.66 14.49 -15.44
N THR A 6 4.61 15.27 -15.27
CA THR A 6 4.55 16.70 -15.57
C THR A 6 4.57 17.54 -14.29
N GLU A 7 4.74 18.85 -14.43
CA GLU A 7 4.61 19.79 -13.29
C GLU A 7 3.22 19.75 -12.67
N GLN A 8 2.19 19.49 -13.45
CA GLN A 8 0.83 19.28 -12.96
C GLN A 8 0.75 18.11 -11.96
N HIS A 9 1.38 16.97 -12.27
CA HIS A 9 1.43 15.83 -11.35
C HIS A 9 2.17 16.16 -10.04
N ARG A 10 3.23 16.98 -10.13
CA ARG A 10 3.98 17.49 -8.97
C ARG A 10 3.10 18.36 -8.07
N GLU A 11 2.37 19.28 -8.67
CA GLU A 11 1.47 20.18 -7.95
C GLU A 11 0.29 19.42 -7.31
N GLU A 12 -0.31 18.49 -8.07
CA GLU A 12 -1.39 17.64 -7.58
C GLU A 12 -0.94 16.79 -6.38
N LEU A 13 0.23 16.13 -6.47
CA LEU A 13 0.79 15.35 -5.37
C LEU A 13 1.04 16.22 -4.14
N SER A 14 1.67 17.38 -4.32
CA SER A 14 2.01 18.28 -3.20
C SER A 14 0.78 18.87 -2.53
N THR A 15 -0.22 19.23 -3.31
CA THR A 15 -1.47 19.79 -2.79
C THR A 15 -2.32 18.72 -2.11
N GLY A 16 -2.44 17.55 -2.75
CA GLY A 16 -3.18 16.42 -2.19
C GLY A 16 -2.55 15.89 -0.90
N ALA A 17 -1.23 15.78 -0.83
CA ALA A 17 -0.53 15.38 0.39
C ALA A 17 -0.82 16.35 1.56
N ARG A 18 -0.75 17.67 1.32
CA ARG A 18 -1.11 18.68 2.32
C ARG A 18 -2.58 18.55 2.79
N GLN A 19 -3.49 18.25 1.89
CA GLN A 19 -4.91 18.02 2.24
C GLN A 19 -5.09 16.77 3.12
N LEU A 20 -4.22 15.76 2.97
CA LEU A 20 -4.15 14.60 3.85
C LEU A 20 -3.42 14.85 5.17
N GLY A 21 -2.91 16.07 5.39
CA GLY A 21 -2.06 16.37 6.56
C GLY A 21 -0.65 15.78 6.47
N VAL A 22 -0.20 15.42 5.26
CA VAL A 22 1.11 14.83 5.01
C VAL A 22 2.04 15.89 4.44
N GLU A 23 3.12 16.19 5.17
CA GLU A 23 4.19 17.04 4.66
C GLU A 23 5.23 16.19 3.94
N LEU A 24 5.48 16.50 2.67
CA LEU A 24 6.49 15.83 1.86
C LEU A 24 7.78 16.67 1.85
N SER A 25 8.88 16.07 2.22
CA SER A 25 10.19 16.64 1.89
C SER A 25 10.40 16.66 0.37
N GLU A 26 11.33 17.47 -0.10
CA GLU A 26 11.69 17.50 -1.52
C GLU A 26 12.10 16.11 -2.02
N GLY A 27 12.94 15.40 -1.26
CA GLY A 27 13.41 14.06 -1.61
C GLY A 27 12.27 13.05 -1.72
N GLN A 28 11.33 13.04 -0.76
CA GLN A 28 10.16 12.15 -0.79
C GLN A 28 9.28 12.44 -2.00
N ARG A 29 9.02 13.71 -2.30
CA ARG A 29 8.23 14.10 -3.46
C ARG A 29 8.88 13.60 -4.75
N GLU A 30 10.20 13.84 -4.93
CA GLU A 30 10.93 13.37 -6.12
C GLU A 30 10.91 11.84 -6.24
N GLN A 31 11.09 11.10 -5.14
CA GLN A 31 11.02 9.64 -5.17
C GLN A 31 9.62 9.14 -5.52
N LEU A 32 8.55 9.74 -5.00
CA LEU A 32 7.17 9.40 -5.35
C LEU A 32 6.87 9.65 -6.84
N LEU A 33 7.35 10.78 -7.39
CA LEU A 33 7.19 11.09 -8.81
C LEU A 33 8.05 10.20 -9.71
N ALA A 34 9.25 9.83 -9.28
CA ALA A 34 10.09 8.86 -9.98
C ALA A 34 9.46 7.46 -9.98
N TYR A 35 8.88 7.03 -8.86
CA TYR A 35 8.09 5.81 -8.78
C TYR A 35 6.89 5.84 -9.75
N LEU A 36 6.16 6.95 -9.78
CA LEU A 36 5.05 7.13 -10.72
C LEU A 36 5.50 7.01 -12.18
N ALA A 37 6.62 7.64 -12.54
CA ALA A 37 7.19 7.54 -13.88
C ALA A 37 7.54 6.10 -14.28
N LEU A 38 8.12 5.34 -13.36
CA LEU A 38 8.41 3.91 -13.56
C LEU A 38 7.12 3.11 -13.72
N LEU A 39 6.12 3.35 -12.87
CA LEU A 39 4.82 2.68 -12.93
C LEU A 39 4.14 2.92 -14.28
N ILE A 40 4.09 4.18 -14.77
CA ILE A 40 3.53 4.53 -16.08
C ILE A 40 4.27 3.78 -17.20
N LYS A 41 5.62 3.78 -17.15
CA LYS A 41 6.45 3.12 -18.15
C LYS A 41 6.18 1.61 -18.21
N TRP A 42 6.22 0.95 -17.05
CA TRP A 42 6.07 -0.50 -16.98
C TRP A 42 4.64 -0.97 -17.19
N ASN A 43 3.64 -0.18 -16.79
CA ASN A 43 2.24 -0.52 -16.96
C ASN A 43 1.83 -0.70 -18.42
N LYS A 44 2.50 -0.01 -19.36
CA LYS A 44 2.29 -0.18 -20.81
C LYS A 44 2.58 -1.58 -21.30
N ALA A 45 3.55 -2.27 -20.68
CA ALA A 45 3.99 -3.60 -21.10
C ALA A 45 3.42 -4.74 -20.21
N TYR A 46 3.20 -4.48 -18.92
CA TYR A 46 2.99 -5.56 -17.94
C TYR A 46 1.63 -5.54 -17.25
N ASN A 47 0.79 -4.51 -17.49
CA ASN A 47 -0.52 -4.38 -16.85
C ASN A 47 -0.45 -4.47 -15.31
N LEU A 48 0.41 -3.67 -14.70
CA LEU A 48 0.64 -3.64 -13.26
C LEU A 48 -0.57 -3.09 -12.49
N THR A 49 -1.33 -2.19 -13.11
CA THR A 49 -2.54 -1.58 -12.58
C THR A 49 -3.60 -1.43 -13.66
N ALA A 50 -4.87 -1.44 -13.26
CA ALA A 50 -6.01 -1.18 -14.14
C ALA A 50 -6.15 0.30 -14.51
N VAL A 51 -5.58 1.22 -13.72
CA VAL A 51 -5.57 2.66 -14.03
C VAL A 51 -4.64 2.92 -15.20
N ARG A 52 -5.18 3.51 -16.28
CA ARG A 52 -4.45 3.73 -17.52
C ARG A 52 -3.98 5.17 -17.72
N THR A 53 -4.71 6.10 -17.14
CA THR A 53 -4.49 7.53 -17.29
C THR A 53 -3.47 8.00 -16.25
N PRO A 54 -2.31 8.55 -16.65
CA PRO A 54 -1.30 9.05 -15.70
C PRO A 54 -1.85 10.06 -14.69
N ASP A 55 -2.74 10.96 -15.13
CA ASP A 55 -3.35 11.96 -14.26
C ASP A 55 -4.19 11.34 -13.12
N GLU A 56 -4.84 10.19 -13.35
CA GLU A 56 -5.54 9.48 -12.28
C GLU A 56 -4.60 8.71 -11.34
N MET A 57 -3.37 8.44 -11.76
CA MET A 57 -2.43 7.63 -10.94
C MET A 57 -1.92 8.40 -9.72
N VAL A 58 -1.86 9.73 -9.78
CA VAL A 58 -1.47 10.54 -8.61
C VAL A 58 -2.49 10.34 -7.50
N SER A 59 -3.77 10.55 -7.78
CA SER A 59 -4.84 10.43 -6.78
C SER A 59 -5.09 8.98 -6.39
N ARG A 60 -5.30 8.07 -7.35
CA ARG A 60 -5.72 6.69 -7.10
C ARG A 60 -4.60 5.75 -6.63
N HIS A 61 -3.35 6.17 -6.75
CA HIS A 61 -2.20 5.37 -6.33
C HIS A 61 -1.36 6.06 -5.25
N LEU A 62 -0.83 7.26 -5.53
CA LEU A 62 0.04 7.92 -4.56
C LEU A 62 -0.76 8.45 -3.37
N LEU A 63 -1.74 9.31 -3.61
CA LEU A 63 -2.53 9.91 -2.51
C LEU A 63 -3.37 8.88 -1.77
N ASP A 64 -3.92 7.87 -2.47
CA ASP A 64 -4.60 6.73 -1.84
C ASP A 64 -3.65 5.98 -0.89
N SER A 65 -2.40 5.74 -1.30
CA SER A 65 -1.40 5.11 -0.43
C SER A 65 -0.97 6.00 0.74
N LEU A 66 -0.89 7.32 0.53
CA LEU A 66 -0.54 8.28 1.60
C LEU A 66 -1.68 8.50 2.60
N SER A 67 -2.93 8.24 2.22
CA SER A 67 -4.10 8.48 3.06
C SER A 67 -4.12 7.65 4.35
N ILE A 68 -3.39 6.54 4.41
CA ILE A 68 -3.32 5.67 5.58
C ILE A 68 -2.20 6.02 6.56
N LEU A 69 -1.31 6.97 6.23
CA LEU A 69 -0.11 7.23 7.05
C LEU A 69 -0.43 7.59 8.49
N ALA A 70 -1.49 8.37 8.73
CA ALA A 70 -1.93 8.76 10.07
C ALA A 70 -2.41 7.58 10.92
N HIS A 71 -2.67 6.43 10.30
CA HIS A 71 -3.23 5.25 10.96
C HIS A 71 -2.22 4.12 11.22
N LEU A 72 -0.95 4.29 10.82
CA LEU A 72 0.06 3.24 10.95
C LEU A 72 0.53 3.03 12.39
N GLY A 73 0.47 4.07 13.24
CA GLY A 73 0.98 4.00 14.61
C GLY A 73 2.49 3.75 14.66
N ASP A 74 2.94 3.13 15.76
CA ASP A 74 4.37 2.94 16.05
C ASP A 74 4.98 1.68 15.42
N ALA A 75 4.19 0.90 14.68
CA ALA A 75 4.64 -0.32 14.01
C ALA A 75 5.88 -0.06 13.16
N GLN A 76 6.90 -0.92 13.28
CA GLN A 76 8.21 -0.76 12.63
C GLN A 76 8.37 -1.70 11.42
N ARG A 77 7.74 -2.87 11.46
CA ARG A 77 7.83 -3.89 10.42
C ARG A 77 6.48 -4.06 9.73
N TRP A 78 6.41 -3.63 8.48
CA TRP A 78 5.18 -3.67 7.68
C TRP A 78 5.27 -4.66 6.53
N LEU A 79 4.16 -5.36 6.27
CA LEU A 79 3.99 -6.21 5.10
C LEU A 79 2.80 -5.73 4.27
N ASP A 80 3.04 -5.41 3.00
CA ASP A 80 2.00 -5.15 2.00
C ASP A 80 1.73 -6.45 1.23
N VAL A 81 0.55 -7.05 1.45
CA VAL A 81 0.17 -8.33 0.87
C VAL A 81 -0.69 -8.15 -0.38
N GLY A 82 -0.29 -8.79 -1.47
CA GLY A 82 -0.91 -8.59 -2.77
C GLY A 82 -0.56 -7.20 -3.33
N SER A 83 0.68 -6.77 -3.11
CA SER A 83 1.15 -5.40 -3.33
C SER A 83 1.04 -4.90 -4.77
N GLY A 84 0.90 -5.79 -5.75
CA GLY A 84 0.67 -5.40 -7.14
C GLY A 84 1.78 -4.54 -7.72
N GLY A 85 1.46 -3.31 -8.07
CA GLY A 85 2.43 -2.29 -8.45
C GLY A 85 3.26 -1.73 -7.30
N GLY A 86 3.19 -2.35 -6.11
CA GLY A 86 3.91 -1.93 -4.90
C GLY A 86 3.14 -0.93 -4.04
N MET A 87 1.81 -1.02 -4.01
CA MET A 87 0.95 -0.06 -3.32
C MET A 87 0.10 -0.71 -2.23
N PRO A 88 0.15 -0.20 -1.00
CA PRO A 88 0.82 1.02 -0.56
C PRO A 88 2.31 0.86 -0.18
N GLY A 89 2.90 -0.34 -0.24
CA GLY A 89 4.21 -0.67 0.32
C GLY A 89 5.37 0.23 -0.16
N ILE A 90 5.48 0.52 -1.46
CA ILE A 90 6.55 1.41 -1.98
C ILE A 90 6.40 2.85 -1.48
N PRO A 91 5.21 3.49 -1.57
CA PRO A 91 4.98 4.78 -0.91
C PRO A 91 5.33 4.77 0.58
N LEU A 92 4.99 3.72 1.34
CA LEU A 92 5.37 3.59 2.74
C LEU A 92 6.88 3.55 2.95
N ALA A 93 7.61 2.81 2.10
CA ALA A 93 9.08 2.74 2.16
C ALA A 93 9.74 4.10 1.86
N ILE A 94 9.16 4.90 0.98
CA ILE A 94 9.62 6.28 0.69
C ILE A 94 9.37 7.21 1.87
N MET A 95 8.18 7.09 2.49
CA MET A 95 7.77 7.99 3.58
C MET A 95 8.48 7.69 4.89
N PHE A 96 8.84 6.43 5.14
CA PHE A 96 9.44 5.96 6.39
C PHE A 96 10.73 5.18 6.14
N PRO A 97 11.83 5.87 5.79
CA PRO A 97 13.11 5.22 5.49
C PRO A 97 13.70 4.44 6.69
N GLU A 98 13.27 4.76 7.91
CA GLU A 98 13.66 4.09 9.15
C GLU A 98 12.88 2.80 9.44
N LYS A 99 11.71 2.60 8.82
CA LYS A 99 10.88 1.40 9.01
C LYS A 99 11.26 0.31 8.00
N HIS A 100 11.09 -0.94 8.41
CA HIS A 100 11.24 -2.08 7.50
C HIS A 100 9.91 -2.34 6.77
N ILE A 101 9.91 -2.19 5.47
CA ILE A 101 8.74 -2.43 4.62
C ILE A 101 9.01 -3.65 3.75
N ALA A 102 8.10 -4.61 3.78
CA ALA A 102 8.09 -5.75 2.87
C ALA A 102 6.88 -5.67 1.95
N THR A 103 7.07 -6.02 0.69
CA THR A 103 5.99 -6.20 -0.29
C THR A 103 5.94 -7.65 -0.72
N LEU A 104 4.76 -8.23 -0.78
CA LEU A 104 4.54 -9.62 -1.17
C LEU A 104 3.51 -9.70 -2.28
N ASP A 105 3.87 -10.37 -3.38
CA ASP A 105 2.95 -10.69 -4.47
C ASP A 105 3.33 -12.03 -5.12
N SER A 106 2.34 -12.79 -5.54
CA SER A 106 2.53 -14.07 -6.22
C SER A 106 2.87 -13.93 -7.71
N ASN A 107 2.75 -12.74 -8.27
CA ASN A 107 3.02 -12.47 -9.67
C ASN A 107 4.45 -11.97 -9.89
N GLY A 108 5.29 -12.81 -10.51
CA GLY A 108 6.70 -12.49 -10.75
C GLY A 108 6.95 -11.26 -11.64
N LYS A 109 5.99 -10.84 -12.49
CA LYS A 109 6.14 -9.59 -13.26
C LYS A 109 6.01 -8.38 -12.34
N LYS A 110 5.10 -8.44 -11.36
CA LYS A 110 4.88 -7.39 -10.37
C LYS A 110 6.07 -7.27 -9.42
N THR A 111 6.58 -8.38 -8.91
CA THR A 111 7.75 -8.37 -8.02
C THR A 111 9.03 -7.91 -8.73
N ARG A 112 9.23 -8.26 -10.01
CA ARG A 112 10.34 -7.69 -10.81
C ARG A 112 10.24 -6.17 -10.93
N PHE A 113 9.05 -5.64 -11.19
CA PHE A 113 8.84 -4.20 -11.22
C PHE A 113 9.21 -3.56 -9.89
N GLN A 114 8.73 -4.10 -8.78
CA GLN A 114 9.02 -3.58 -7.43
C GLN A 114 10.52 -3.65 -7.12
N THR A 115 11.21 -4.73 -7.53
CA THR A 115 12.67 -4.83 -7.40
C THR A 115 13.39 -3.75 -8.21
N GLN A 116 12.92 -3.48 -9.43
CA GLN A 116 13.49 -2.40 -10.24
C GLN A 116 13.31 -1.03 -9.58
N VAL A 117 12.10 -0.75 -9.04
CA VAL A 117 11.84 0.48 -8.28
C VAL A 117 12.76 0.59 -7.08
N LYS A 118 12.90 -0.49 -6.28
CA LYS A 118 13.81 -0.54 -5.13
C LYS A 118 15.23 -0.12 -5.51
N LEU A 119 15.75 -0.67 -6.60
CA LEU A 119 17.11 -0.41 -7.07
C LEU A 119 17.26 1.02 -7.59
N GLU A 120 16.33 1.49 -8.43
CA GLU A 120 16.41 2.84 -9.02
C GLU A 120 16.24 3.95 -7.99
N LEU A 121 15.39 3.75 -6.98
CA LEU A 121 15.15 4.75 -5.93
C LEU A 121 16.02 4.58 -4.69
N GLY A 122 16.85 3.54 -4.63
CA GLY A 122 17.73 3.27 -3.50
C GLY A 122 16.98 2.94 -2.19
N LEU A 123 15.83 2.25 -2.26
CA LEU A 123 15.01 1.94 -1.10
C LEU A 123 15.61 0.76 -0.32
N VAL A 124 16.62 1.03 0.51
CA VAL A 124 17.33 0.00 1.27
C VAL A 124 16.43 -0.68 2.31
N ASN A 125 15.42 0.00 2.80
CA ASN A 125 14.43 -0.45 3.77
C ASN A 125 13.28 -1.28 3.17
N LEU A 126 13.24 -1.45 1.84
CA LEU A 126 12.22 -2.24 1.13
C LEU A 126 12.72 -3.66 0.87
N GLN A 127 11.94 -4.66 1.28
CA GLN A 127 12.13 -6.06 0.91
C GLN A 127 11.02 -6.48 -0.06
N VAL A 128 11.39 -7.03 -1.22
CA VAL A 128 10.42 -7.54 -2.21
C VAL A 128 10.38 -9.07 -2.14
N ILE A 129 9.19 -9.63 -1.93
CA ILE A 129 8.97 -11.06 -1.72
C ILE A 129 8.08 -11.60 -2.84
N HIS A 130 8.58 -12.59 -3.58
CA HIS A 130 7.80 -13.31 -4.59
C HIS A 130 7.29 -14.63 -3.98
N SER A 131 6.08 -14.60 -3.46
CA SER A 131 5.43 -15.78 -2.85
C SER A 131 3.91 -15.59 -2.82
N ARG A 132 3.18 -16.69 -2.61
CA ARG A 132 1.80 -16.63 -2.14
C ARG A 132 1.78 -16.33 -0.65
N ALA A 133 0.74 -15.62 -0.18
CA ALA A 133 0.63 -15.24 1.23
C ALA A 133 0.61 -16.47 2.15
N GLU A 134 -0.16 -17.48 1.79
CA GLU A 134 -0.32 -18.72 2.55
C GLU A 134 0.97 -19.60 2.61
N ALA A 135 1.90 -19.37 1.70
CA ALA A 135 3.15 -20.15 1.60
C ALA A 135 4.35 -19.42 2.19
N PHE A 136 4.24 -18.12 2.43
CA PHE A 136 5.33 -17.32 2.97
C PHE A 136 5.42 -17.48 4.49
N VAL A 137 6.60 -17.81 4.99
CA VAL A 137 6.89 -17.92 6.43
C VAL A 137 7.95 -16.89 6.78
N PRO A 138 7.59 -15.82 7.50
CA PRO A 138 8.56 -14.82 7.93
C PRO A 138 9.43 -15.32 9.08
N GLU A 139 10.65 -14.82 9.19
CA GLU A 139 11.55 -15.12 10.32
C GLU A 139 11.01 -14.55 11.65
N GLN A 140 10.28 -13.45 11.58
CA GLN A 140 9.64 -12.78 12.71
C GLN A 140 8.28 -12.24 12.28
N PRO A 141 7.28 -12.18 13.17
CA PRO A 141 6.00 -11.56 12.88
C PRO A 141 6.15 -10.11 12.40
N PHE A 142 5.21 -9.67 11.58
CA PHE A 142 5.10 -8.27 11.21
C PHE A 142 4.25 -7.53 12.25
N ASP A 143 4.62 -6.29 12.57
CA ASP A 143 3.84 -5.43 13.47
C ASP A 143 2.58 -4.90 12.78
N GLY A 144 2.66 -4.71 11.46
CA GLY A 144 1.55 -4.28 10.64
C GLY A 144 1.49 -5.02 9.31
N ILE A 145 0.27 -5.41 8.93
CA ILE A 145 -0.01 -6.05 7.64
C ILE A 145 -1.07 -5.22 6.94
N VAL A 146 -0.76 -4.75 5.76
CA VAL A 146 -1.68 -3.92 4.95
C VAL A 146 -2.01 -4.62 3.65
N SER A 147 -3.22 -4.43 3.17
CA SER A 147 -3.61 -4.88 1.83
C SER A 147 -4.68 -4.01 1.20
N ARG A 148 -4.59 -3.90 -0.13
CA ARG A 148 -5.56 -3.27 -1.01
C ARG A 148 -6.20 -4.27 -1.99
N ALA A 149 -5.76 -5.52 -1.95
CA ALA A 149 -5.98 -6.50 -3.01
C ALA A 149 -7.05 -7.55 -2.70
N PHE A 150 -7.35 -7.80 -1.43
CA PHE A 150 -8.26 -8.88 -1.07
C PHE A 150 -9.73 -8.53 -1.35
N SER A 151 -10.45 -9.51 -1.90
CA SER A 151 -11.88 -9.42 -2.17
C SER A 151 -12.72 -9.42 -0.90
N SER A 152 -12.26 -10.13 0.16
CA SER A 152 -12.95 -10.19 1.43
C SER A 152 -12.02 -10.01 2.62
N LEU A 153 -12.58 -9.50 3.74
CA LEU A 153 -11.88 -9.40 5.02
C LEU A 153 -11.58 -10.79 5.60
N HIS A 154 -12.48 -11.76 5.37
CA HIS A 154 -12.27 -13.14 5.76
C HIS A 154 -11.00 -13.71 5.14
N ASP A 155 -10.83 -13.61 3.82
CA ASP A 155 -9.65 -14.15 3.14
C ASP A 155 -8.39 -13.40 3.55
N PHE A 156 -8.46 -12.08 3.70
CA PHE A 156 -7.34 -11.28 4.20
C PHE A 156 -6.88 -11.78 5.57
N ALA A 157 -7.77 -11.89 6.54
CA ALA A 157 -7.46 -12.39 7.87
C ALA A 157 -6.99 -13.85 7.84
N HIS A 158 -7.71 -14.72 7.13
CA HIS A 158 -7.43 -16.16 7.09
C HIS A 158 -6.05 -16.48 6.49
N TRP A 159 -5.69 -15.87 5.36
CA TRP A 159 -4.46 -16.21 4.65
C TRP A 159 -3.22 -15.49 5.20
N THR A 160 -3.41 -14.45 6.01
CA THR A 160 -2.30 -13.67 6.57
C THR A 160 -2.11 -13.83 8.07
N ARG A 161 -2.98 -14.61 8.76
CA ARG A 161 -2.94 -14.77 10.22
C ARG A 161 -1.59 -15.22 10.77
N HIS A 162 -0.88 -16.09 10.05
CA HIS A 162 0.39 -16.65 10.45
C HIS A 162 1.58 -15.71 10.22
N LEU A 163 1.35 -14.57 9.55
CA LEU A 163 2.36 -13.55 9.26
C LEU A 163 2.52 -12.53 10.39
N GLY A 164 1.57 -12.54 11.33
CA GLY A 164 1.57 -11.68 12.51
C GLY A 164 1.24 -12.44 13.79
N ASP A 165 1.17 -11.72 14.89
CA ASP A 165 0.82 -12.21 16.23
C ASP A 165 -0.36 -11.43 16.84
N SER A 166 -0.55 -11.50 18.18
CA SER A 166 -1.63 -10.79 18.88
C SER A 166 -1.50 -9.27 18.84
N ASP A 167 -0.27 -8.76 18.70
CA ASP A 167 0.01 -7.32 18.69
C ASP A 167 -0.04 -6.72 17.30
N THR A 168 -0.05 -7.56 16.27
CA THR A 168 -0.12 -7.16 14.87
C THR A 168 -1.42 -6.41 14.55
N ARG A 169 -1.31 -5.41 13.70
CA ARG A 169 -2.44 -4.66 13.13
C ARG A 169 -2.65 -5.05 11.67
N TRP A 170 -3.87 -5.47 11.32
CA TRP A 170 -4.24 -5.77 9.94
C TRP A 170 -5.04 -4.61 9.36
N LEU A 171 -4.51 -3.95 8.35
CA LEU A 171 -5.07 -2.78 7.70
C LEU A 171 -5.65 -3.16 6.34
N ALA A 172 -6.96 -3.20 6.22
CA ALA A 172 -7.66 -3.46 4.96
C ALA A 172 -8.15 -2.17 4.32
N MET A 173 -7.60 -1.85 3.14
CA MET A 173 -8.05 -0.70 2.35
C MET A 173 -9.18 -1.13 1.41
N LYS A 174 -10.37 -0.55 1.58
CA LYS A 174 -11.59 -0.89 0.83
C LYS A 174 -12.16 0.34 0.11
N GLY A 175 -12.80 0.11 -1.05
CA GLY A 175 -13.52 1.16 -1.78
C GLY A 175 -14.86 1.47 -1.15
N LEU A 176 -15.68 0.45 -0.90
CA LEU A 176 -16.98 0.56 -0.22
C LEU A 176 -16.88 0.01 1.19
N HIS A 177 -17.76 0.52 2.08
CA HIS A 177 -17.88 -0.04 3.42
C HIS A 177 -18.31 -1.50 3.37
N PRO A 178 -17.52 -2.44 3.90
CA PRO A 178 -17.78 -3.88 3.75
C PRO A 178 -18.62 -4.44 4.91
N ALA A 179 -19.82 -3.93 5.16
CA ALA A 179 -20.68 -4.33 6.28
C ALA A 179 -20.89 -5.84 6.36
N ASP A 180 -21.18 -6.48 5.22
CA ASP A 180 -21.42 -7.94 5.16
C ASP A 180 -20.13 -8.74 5.41
N GLU A 181 -18.97 -8.20 5.01
CA GLU A 181 -17.67 -8.86 5.24
C GLU A 181 -17.26 -8.82 6.71
N LEU A 182 -17.67 -7.80 7.47
CA LEU A 182 -17.39 -7.69 8.90
C LEU A 182 -18.10 -8.79 9.70
N VAL A 183 -19.32 -9.17 9.29
CA VAL A 183 -20.06 -10.27 9.91
C VAL A 183 -19.38 -11.61 9.65
N ALA A 184 -18.67 -11.75 8.55
CA ALA A 184 -18.00 -12.99 8.14
C ALA A 184 -16.54 -13.08 8.59
N LEU A 185 -16.05 -12.19 9.47
CA LEU A 185 -14.69 -12.28 10.01
C LEU A 185 -14.46 -13.61 10.71
N PRO A 186 -13.24 -14.20 10.62
CA PRO A 186 -12.87 -15.34 11.44
C PRO A 186 -13.04 -15.03 12.93
N ALA A 187 -13.46 -16.04 13.72
CA ALA A 187 -13.79 -15.86 15.14
C ALA A 187 -12.63 -15.33 16.01
N ASP A 188 -11.39 -15.51 15.55
CA ASP A 188 -10.18 -15.00 16.18
C ASP A 188 -9.77 -13.60 15.71
N PHE A 189 -10.60 -12.92 14.91
CA PHE A 189 -10.40 -11.54 14.48
C PHE A 189 -11.58 -10.65 14.87
N HIS A 190 -11.30 -9.40 15.16
CA HIS A 190 -12.32 -8.37 15.40
C HIS A 190 -11.92 -7.05 14.75
N LEU A 191 -12.91 -6.20 14.48
CA LEU A 191 -12.69 -4.83 14.07
C LEU A 191 -12.24 -4.00 15.27
N ASP A 192 -11.03 -3.44 15.19
CA ASP A 192 -10.49 -2.53 16.19
C ASP A 192 -10.96 -1.08 15.93
N SER A 193 -10.85 -0.64 14.69
CA SER A 193 -11.33 0.68 14.27
C SER A 193 -11.59 0.74 12.78
N GLU A 194 -12.39 1.74 12.37
CA GLU A 194 -12.75 2.03 10.99
C GLU A 194 -12.62 3.51 10.72
N HIS A 195 -12.11 3.85 9.54
CA HIS A 195 -11.89 5.22 9.11
C HIS A 195 -12.35 5.42 7.67
N ALA A 196 -13.26 6.39 7.46
CA ALA A 196 -13.52 6.89 6.12
C ALA A 196 -12.35 7.77 5.67
N LEU A 197 -11.77 7.48 4.52
CA LEU A 197 -10.62 8.21 4.00
C LEU A 197 -11.07 9.18 2.90
N ALA A 198 -10.78 10.47 3.09
CA ALA A 198 -10.99 11.50 2.07
C ALA A 198 -9.73 11.63 1.21
N VAL A 199 -9.67 10.89 0.09
CA VAL A 199 -8.51 10.92 -0.81
C VAL A 199 -8.70 12.00 -1.87
N PRO A 200 -7.87 13.06 -1.90
CA PRO A 200 -7.98 14.14 -2.86
C PRO A 200 -7.93 13.63 -4.31
N GLY A 201 -8.82 14.14 -5.16
CA GLY A 201 -8.90 13.75 -6.56
C GLY A 201 -9.50 12.36 -6.82
N CYS A 202 -9.76 11.54 -5.80
CA CYS A 202 -10.43 10.26 -5.95
C CYS A 202 -11.96 10.42 -5.89
N GLN A 203 -12.64 9.90 -6.92
CA GLN A 203 -14.09 9.71 -6.85
C GLN A 203 -14.41 8.40 -6.13
N GLY A 204 -15.50 8.40 -5.37
CA GLY A 204 -15.98 7.25 -4.61
C GLY A 204 -15.42 7.18 -3.18
N GLN A 205 -16.03 6.30 -2.41
CA GLN A 205 -15.66 6.10 -1.01
C GLN A 205 -14.34 5.36 -0.87
N ARG A 206 -13.67 5.61 0.24
CA ARG A 206 -12.48 4.86 0.70
C ARG A 206 -12.60 4.62 2.18
N HIS A 207 -12.35 3.41 2.60
CA HIS A 207 -12.39 2.99 3.99
C HIS A 207 -11.10 2.26 4.35
N LEU A 208 -10.61 2.52 5.54
CA LEU A 208 -9.56 1.75 6.18
C LEU A 208 -10.17 1.02 7.37
N LEU A 209 -10.12 -0.28 7.34
CA LEU A 209 -10.51 -1.13 8.48
C LEU A 209 -9.26 -1.66 9.14
N ILE A 210 -9.18 -1.49 10.44
CA ILE A 210 -8.08 -2.00 11.27
C ILE A 210 -8.63 -3.17 12.06
N LEU A 211 -8.05 -4.35 11.80
CA LEU A 211 -8.43 -5.58 12.49
C LEU A 211 -7.32 -5.97 13.47
N ARG A 212 -7.73 -6.68 14.52
CA ARG A 212 -6.83 -7.31 15.50
C ARG A 212 -7.20 -8.77 15.68
N ARG A 213 -6.22 -9.59 16.08
CA ARG A 213 -6.47 -10.94 16.57
C ARG A 213 -6.82 -10.90 18.04
N THR A 214 -7.79 -11.73 18.40
CA THR A 214 -8.07 -12.07 19.80
C THR A 214 -6.94 -12.97 20.30
N ALA A 215 -6.43 -12.66 21.50
CA ALA A 215 -5.38 -13.45 22.15
C ALA A 215 -5.86 -14.87 22.47
#